data_8117dbff519927b17b62151db7fb435a
#
_entry.id   8117dbff519927b17b62151db7fb435a
#
_cell.length_a   1.000
_cell.length_b   1.000
_cell.length_c   1.000
_cell.angle_alpha   90.00
_cell.angle_beta   90.00
_cell.angle_gamma   90.00
#
_symmetry.space_group_name_H-M   'P 1'
#
loop_
_entity.id
_entity.type
_entity.pdbx_description
1 polymer ?
#
loop_
_entity_poly.entity_id
_entity_poly.type
_entity_poly.pdbx_seq_one_letter_code
_entity_poly.pdbx_strand_id
1 'polypeptide(L)'
;MYEIVSFDLPKNLKEFFGLYAFYYGLLHFLNYMVLDYFFDWSLILEDIFKRPALTFGMLGFALLIPLAITSTKSLIKKMGRNWTKLHRLVYVLTIFAVIHNYMMVKADVLIPVIHATILTVLLGYRVYALKNKRLKRSKKQLSGDNKHEAIYP
;
A
#
# COMPACT_ATOMS: atom_id res chain seq x y z
N MET A 1 20.11 0.77 23.88
CA MET A 1 19.91 2.08 23.24
C MET A 1 19.83 1.87 21.72
N TYR A 2 18.70 1.37 21.18
CA TYR A 2 18.31 1.45 19.79
C TYR A 2 16.79 1.64 19.78
N GLU A 3 16.34 2.84 20.13
CA GLU A 3 15.07 3.33 19.62
C GLU A 3 15.29 3.59 18.14
N ILE A 4 15.20 2.51 17.37
CA ILE A 4 15.04 2.63 15.92
C ILE A 4 13.71 3.34 15.76
N VAL A 5 13.81 4.54 15.23
CA VAL A 5 12.76 5.42 14.80
C VAL A 5 11.63 4.59 14.17
N SER A 6 10.71 4.09 15.00
CA SER A 6 9.37 3.77 14.56
C SER A 6 8.83 5.12 14.12
N PHE A 7 8.81 5.37 12.82
CA PHE A 7 8.09 6.49 12.24
C PHE A 7 6.60 6.20 12.51
N ASP A 8 6.23 6.25 13.79
CA ASP A 8 4.87 6.19 14.26
C ASP A 8 4.24 7.55 13.99
N LEU A 9 4.05 7.81 12.69
CA LEU A 9 3.18 8.89 12.28
C LEU A 9 1.87 8.74 13.04
N PRO A 10 1.37 9.80 13.68
CA PRO A 10 0.09 9.77 14.37
C PRO A 10 -0.99 9.20 13.45
N LYS A 11 -1.88 8.39 13.97
CA LYS A 11 -2.89 7.67 13.19
C LYS A 11 -3.65 8.60 12.25
N ASN A 12 -3.96 9.80 12.70
CA ASN A 12 -4.63 10.84 11.92
C ASN A 12 -3.82 11.24 10.65
N LEU A 13 -2.49 11.25 10.74
CA LEU A 13 -1.63 11.62 9.61
C LEU A 13 -1.59 10.51 8.54
N LYS A 14 -1.61 9.24 8.95
CA LYS A 14 -1.68 8.09 8.03
C LYS A 14 -3.01 8.07 7.25
N GLU A 15 -4.11 8.33 7.94
CA GLU A 15 -5.44 8.44 7.33
C GLU A 15 -5.47 9.60 6.32
N PHE A 16 -4.90 10.73 6.69
CA PHE A 16 -4.81 11.92 5.85
C PHE A 16 -4.03 11.66 4.56
N PHE A 17 -2.84 11.06 4.63
CA PHE A 17 -2.06 10.72 3.43
C PHE A 17 -2.78 9.73 2.52
N GLY A 18 -3.51 8.76 3.08
CA GLY A 18 -4.31 7.82 2.29
C GLY A 18 -5.44 8.51 1.53
N LEU A 19 -6.14 9.45 2.15
CA LEU A 19 -7.20 10.23 1.51
C LEU A 19 -6.64 11.20 0.45
N TYR A 20 -5.49 11.80 0.70
CA TYR A 20 -4.80 12.62 -0.30
C TYR A 20 -4.40 11.79 -1.53
N ALA A 21 -3.84 10.61 -1.33
CA ALA A 21 -3.51 9.70 -2.43
C ALA A 21 -4.74 9.35 -3.27
N PHE A 22 -5.89 9.09 -2.60
CA PHE A 22 -7.15 8.86 -3.29
C PHE A 22 -7.61 10.09 -4.08
N TYR A 23 -7.57 11.27 -3.48
CA TYR A 23 -7.97 12.51 -4.14
C TYR A 23 -7.15 12.78 -5.40
N TYR A 24 -5.83 12.66 -5.32
CA TYR A 24 -4.95 12.83 -6.49
C TYR A 24 -5.16 11.72 -7.53
N GLY A 25 -5.37 10.48 -7.11
CA GLY A 25 -5.71 9.38 -8.00
C GLY A 25 -7.04 9.60 -8.73
N LEU A 26 -8.04 10.14 -8.03
CA LEU A 26 -9.32 10.51 -8.61
C LEU A 26 -9.18 11.65 -9.64
N LEU A 27 -8.44 12.70 -9.30
CA LEU A 27 -8.19 13.80 -10.24
C LEU A 27 -7.43 13.31 -11.48
N HIS A 28 -6.42 12.45 -11.30
CA HIS A 28 -5.67 11.85 -12.40
C HIS A 28 -6.59 11.01 -13.31
N PHE A 29 -7.45 10.20 -12.73
CA PHE A 29 -8.43 9.41 -13.45
C PHE A 29 -9.46 10.28 -14.21
N LEU A 30 -9.98 11.34 -13.57
CA LEU A 30 -10.89 12.28 -14.21
C LEU A 30 -10.22 13.03 -15.34
N ASN A 31 -8.95 13.43 -15.18
CA ASN A 31 -8.18 14.05 -16.25
C ASN A 31 -8.11 13.15 -17.49
N TYR A 32 -7.79 11.87 -17.31
CA TYR A 32 -7.79 10.87 -18.37
C TYR A 32 -9.16 10.75 -19.04
N MET A 33 -10.26 10.65 -18.26
CA MET A 33 -11.61 10.50 -18.82
C MET A 33 -12.11 11.75 -19.56
N VAL A 34 -11.81 12.94 -19.02
CA VAL A 34 -12.37 14.20 -19.54
C VAL A 34 -11.52 14.75 -20.68
N LEU A 35 -10.19 14.82 -20.49
CA LEU A 35 -9.31 15.51 -21.44
C LEU A 35 -8.84 14.60 -22.58
N ASP A 36 -8.58 13.32 -22.29
CA ASP A 36 -8.08 12.42 -23.33
C ASP A 36 -9.22 11.77 -24.15
N TYR A 37 -10.36 11.47 -23.51
CA TYR A 37 -11.43 10.68 -24.15
C TYR A 37 -12.82 11.33 -24.16
N PHE A 38 -13.01 12.52 -23.56
CA PHE A 38 -14.30 13.20 -23.52
C PHE A 38 -15.48 12.29 -23.12
N PHE A 39 -15.26 11.34 -22.18
CA PHE A 39 -16.22 10.33 -21.74
C PHE A 39 -16.65 9.32 -22.81
N ASP A 40 -15.87 9.12 -23.87
CA ASP A 40 -16.14 8.04 -24.82
C ASP A 40 -15.76 6.68 -24.22
N TRP A 41 -16.77 6.01 -23.67
CA TRP A 41 -16.59 4.71 -22.98
C TRP A 41 -16.06 3.62 -23.91
N SER A 42 -16.41 3.68 -25.21
CA SER A 42 -15.94 2.69 -26.17
C SER A 42 -14.44 2.77 -26.37
N LEU A 43 -13.94 3.99 -26.56
CA LEU A 43 -12.51 4.24 -26.72
C LEU A 43 -11.73 3.98 -25.43
N ILE A 44 -12.29 4.33 -24.26
CA ILE A 44 -11.69 4.09 -22.96
C ILE A 44 -11.47 2.59 -22.73
N LEU A 45 -12.51 1.78 -22.97
CA LEU A 45 -12.41 0.33 -22.79
C LEU A 45 -11.40 -0.29 -23.76
N GLU A 46 -11.45 0.11 -25.02
CA GLU A 46 -10.51 -0.35 -26.03
C GLU A 46 -9.06 -0.03 -25.64
N ASP A 47 -8.80 1.17 -25.16
CA ASP A 47 -7.45 1.63 -24.78
C ASP A 47 -6.93 0.90 -23.54
N ILE A 48 -7.78 0.65 -22.53
CA ILE A 48 -7.43 -0.11 -21.35
C ILE A 48 -6.95 -1.53 -21.72
N PHE A 49 -7.62 -2.19 -22.66
CA PHE A 49 -7.24 -3.54 -23.09
C PHE A 49 -5.99 -3.56 -23.99
N LYS A 50 -5.80 -2.52 -24.78
CA LYS A 50 -4.65 -2.40 -25.69
C LYS A 50 -3.37 -1.98 -24.98
N ARG A 51 -3.47 -1.23 -23.90
CA ARG A 51 -2.31 -0.68 -23.18
C ARG A 51 -2.21 -1.25 -21.77
N PRO A 52 -1.34 -2.21 -21.51
CA PRO A 52 -1.19 -2.82 -20.19
C PRO A 52 -0.83 -1.80 -19.09
N ALA A 53 -0.17 -0.69 -19.44
CA ALA A 53 0.06 0.41 -18.50
C ALA A 53 -1.22 0.96 -17.91
N LEU A 54 -2.25 1.20 -18.74
CA LEU A 54 -3.56 1.69 -18.31
C LEU A 54 -4.30 0.65 -17.47
N THR A 55 -4.19 -0.63 -17.84
CA THR A 55 -4.78 -1.73 -17.06
C THR A 55 -4.24 -1.75 -15.62
N PHE A 56 -2.93 -1.61 -15.42
CA PHE A 56 -2.34 -1.53 -14.08
C PHE A 56 -2.79 -0.26 -13.34
N GLY A 57 -2.91 0.88 -14.03
CA GLY A 57 -3.44 2.11 -13.45
C GLY A 57 -4.88 1.95 -12.96
N MET A 58 -5.74 1.35 -13.79
CA MET A 58 -7.15 1.09 -13.47
C MET A 58 -7.31 0.12 -12.30
N LEU A 59 -6.53 -0.97 -12.29
CA LEU A 59 -6.52 -1.92 -11.16
C LEU A 59 -6.03 -1.25 -9.87
N GLY A 60 -5.00 -0.42 -9.96
CA GLY A 60 -4.53 0.38 -8.83
C GLY A 60 -5.61 1.32 -8.30
N PHE A 61 -6.29 2.04 -9.18
CA PHE A 61 -7.38 2.94 -8.79
C PHE A 61 -8.57 2.18 -8.19
N ALA A 62 -8.95 1.03 -8.76
CA ALA A 62 -10.01 0.18 -8.22
C ALA A 62 -9.71 -0.32 -6.80
N LEU A 63 -8.45 -0.64 -6.50
CA LEU A 63 -8.01 -0.99 -5.14
C LEU A 63 -8.00 0.20 -4.19
N LEU A 64 -7.76 1.40 -4.69
CA LEU A 64 -7.71 2.63 -3.89
C LEU A 64 -9.09 3.02 -3.36
N ILE A 65 -10.17 2.75 -4.10
CA ILE A 65 -11.56 3.05 -3.71
C ILE A 65 -11.93 2.41 -2.36
N PRO A 66 -11.86 1.07 -2.18
CA PRO A 66 -12.23 0.46 -0.90
C PRO A 66 -11.31 0.88 0.24
N LEU A 67 -10.04 1.18 -0.02
CA LEU A 67 -9.14 1.70 0.98
C LEU A 67 -9.57 3.09 1.46
N ALA A 68 -9.95 3.97 0.54
CA ALA A 68 -10.43 5.32 0.86
C ALA A 68 -11.75 5.29 1.65
N ILE A 69 -12.75 4.52 1.18
CA ILE A 69 -14.05 4.39 1.85
C ILE A 69 -13.88 3.87 3.28
N THR A 70 -13.02 2.87 3.48
CA THR A 70 -12.80 2.25 4.80
C THR A 70 -11.84 3.03 5.69
N SER A 71 -11.30 4.16 5.25
CA SER A 71 -10.44 5.04 6.05
C SER A 71 -11.21 5.96 7.00
N THR A 72 -12.56 5.92 6.99
CA THR A 72 -13.38 6.70 7.93
C THR A 72 -13.32 6.11 9.33
N LYS A 73 -13.28 6.98 10.36
CA LYS A 73 -13.18 6.58 11.79
C LYS A 73 -14.28 5.60 12.22
N SER A 74 -15.48 5.74 11.66
CA SER A 74 -16.64 4.87 11.93
C SER A 74 -16.37 3.45 11.40
N LEU A 75 -15.93 3.32 10.15
CA LEU A 75 -15.65 2.03 9.52
C LEU A 75 -14.42 1.34 10.12
N ILE A 76 -13.40 2.09 10.52
CA ILE A 76 -12.23 1.55 11.23
C ILE A 76 -12.67 0.84 12.52
N LYS A 77 -13.55 1.50 13.32
CA LYS A 77 -14.09 0.92 14.56
C LYS A 77 -14.95 -0.31 14.27
N LYS A 78 -15.83 -0.24 13.26
CA LYS A 78 -16.76 -1.32 12.90
C LYS A 78 -16.03 -2.54 12.36
N MET A 79 -15.00 -2.36 11.54
CA MET A 79 -14.24 -3.46 10.91
C MET A 79 -13.20 -4.11 11.83
N GLY A 80 -12.67 -3.39 12.82
CA GLY A 80 -11.69 -3.89 13.77
C GLY A 80 -10.47 -4.58 13.10
N ARG A 81 -10.26 -5.88 13.37
CA ARG A 81 -9.13 -6.65 12.79
C ARG A 81 -9.19 -6.79 11.26
N ASN A 82 -10.38 -6.78 10.68
CA ASN A 82 -10.55 -6.93 9.23
C ASN A 82 -10.08 -5.67 8.49
N TRP A 83 -10.17 -4.50 9.10
CA TRP A 83 -9.61 -3.27 8.57
C TRP A 83 -8.10 -3.40 8.28
N THR A 84 -7.35 -3.95 9.24
CA THR A 84 -5.90 -4.17 9.06
C THR A 84 -5.59 -5.17 7.94
N LYS A 85 -6.45 -6.17 7.72
CA LYS A 85 -6.30 -7.13 6.61
C LYS A 85 -6.55 -6.46 5.27
N LEU A 86 -7.63 -5.68 5.16
CA LEU A 86 -7.97 -4.92 3.94
C LEU A 86 -6.86 -3.92 3.58
N HIS A 87 -6.37 -3.16 4.57
CA HIS A 87 -5.33 -2.16 4.33
C HIS A 87 -3.95 -2.74 3.95
N ARG A 88 -3.77 -4.07 3.99
CA ARG A 88 -2.60 -4.70 3.36
C ARG A 88 -2.63 -4.61 1.83
N LEU A 89 -3.78 -4.38 1.23
CA LEU A 89 -3.89 -4.13 -0.22
C LEU A 89 -3.10 -2.91 -0.68
N VAL A 90 -2.75 -1.99 0.24
CA VAL A 90 -1.87 -0.86 -0.06
C VAL A 90 -0.53 -1.29 -0.67
N TYR A 91 0.00 -2.46 -0.29
CA TYR A 91 1.24 -2.97 -0.86
C TYR A 91 1.07 -3.38 -2.32
N VAL A 92 -0.05 -4.06 -2.64
CA VAL A 92 -0.39 -4.45 -4.02
C VAL A 92 -0.65 -3.21 -4.86
N LEU A 93 -1.43 -2.26 -4.32
CA LEU A 93 -1.68 -0.95 -4.92
C LEU A 93 -0.36 -0.24 -5.30
N THR A 94 0.58 -0.19 -4.37
CA THR A 94 1.86 0.51 -4.58
C THR A 94 2.70 -0.16 -5.67
N ILE A 95 2.67 -1.50 -5.76
CA ILE A 95 3.33 -2.25 -6.84
C ILE A 95 2.69 -1.89 -8.18
N PHE A 96 1.35 -1.88 -8.27
CA PHE A 96 0.65 -1.49 -9.51
C PHE A 96 0.96 -0.04 -9.91
N ALA A 97 1.00 0.88 -8.94
CA ALA A 97 1.35 2.27 -9.20
C ALA A 97 2.78 2.43 -9.77
N VAL A 98 3.75 1.68 -9.24
CA VAL A 98 5.13 1.71 -9.75
C VAL A 98 5.22 1.11 -11.15
N ILE A 99 4.54 -0.03 -11.40
CA ILE A 99 4.49 -0.65 -12.73
C ILE A 99 3.83 0.30 -13.74
N HIS A 100 2.68 0.88 -13.39
CA HIS A 100 1.99 1.86 -14.22
C HIS A 100 2.90 3.04 -14.56
N ASN A 101 3.53 3.65 -13.56
CA ASN A 101 4.43 4.78 -13.76
C ASN A 101 5.62 4.40 -14.65
N TYR A 102 6.25 3.24 -14.43
CA TYR A 102 7.37 2.76 -15.25
C TYR A 102 6.97 2.55 -16.71
N MET A 103 5.78 2.00 -16.97
CA MET A 103 5.30 1.72 -18.33
C MET A 103 4.82 2.98 -19.07
N MET A 104 4.40 4.02 -18.36
CA MET A 104 3.96 5.30 -18.95
C MET A 104 5.12 6.17 -19.41
N VAL A 105 6.29 6.03 -18.81
CA VAL A 105 7.46 6.87 -19.13
C VAL A 105 8.23 6.28 -20.30
N LYS A 106 8.29 7.04 -21.41
CA LYS A 106 8.96 6.59 -22.65
C LYS A 106 10.42 7.05 -22.77
N ALA A 107 10.78 8.16 -22.15
CA ALA A 107 12.08 8.82 -22.40
C ALA A 107 12.96 8.92 -21.13
N ASP A 108 12.38 9.23 -19.97
CA ASP A 108 13.14 9.45 -18.73
C ASP A 108 12.75 8.41 -17.68
N VAL A 109 13.46 7.29 -17.67
CA VAL A 109 13.25 6.19 -16.71
C VAL A 109 13.84 6.47 -15.32
N LEU A 110 14.56 7.57 -15.14
CA LEU A 110 15.24 7.90 -13.88
C LEU A 110 14.25 8.02 -12.72
N ILE A 111 13.17 8.77 -12.92
CA ILE A 111 12.15 9.03 -11.89
C ILE A 111 11.42 7.74 -11.47
N PRO A 112 10.90 6.89 -12.38
CA PRO A 112 10.33 5.59 -12.03
C PRO A 112 11.30 4.67 -11.30
N VAL A 113 12.58 4.65 -11.70
CA VAL A 113 13.62 3.83 -11.05
C VAL A 113 13.88 4.31 -9.61
N ILE A 114 13.91 5.61 -9.37
CA ILE A 114 14.02 6.16 -8.00
C ILE A 114 12.84 5.70 -7.15
N HIS A 115 11.60 5.81 -7.64
CA HIS A 115 10.41 5.37 -6.91
C HIS A 115 10.43 3.85 -6.64
N ALA A 116 10.83 3.04 -7.63
CA ALA A 116 10.97 1.59 -7.46
C ALA A 116 12.04 1.23 -6.42
N THR A 117 13.16 1.95 -6.42
CA THR A 117 14.24 1.74 -5.45
C THR A 117 13.78 2.07 -4.03
N ILE A 118 13.15 3.23 -3.84
CA ILE A 118 12.60 3.64 -2.53
C ILE A 118 11.58 2.62 -2.05
N LEU A 119 10.67 2.17 -2.91
CA LEU A 119 9.67 1.16 -2.58
C LEU A 119 10.33 -0.16 -2.16
N THR A 120 11.33 -0.62 -2.91
CA THR A 120 12.04 -1.87 -2.63
C THR A 120 12.74 -1.81 -1.26
N VAL A 121 13.41 -0.71 -0.95
CA VAL A 121 14.06 -0.49 0.34
C VAL A 121 13.05 -0.49 1.48
N LEU A 122 11.93 0.24 1.32
CA LEU A 122 10.90 0.32 2.35
C LEU A 122 10.19 -1.01 2.59
N LEU A 123 9.86 -1.75 1.53
CA LEU A 123 9.27 -3.09 1.63
C LEU A 123 10.25 -4.10 2.23
N GLY A 124 11.52 -4.07 1.81
CA GLY A 124 12.57 -4.92 2.36
C GLY A 124 12.77 -4.68 3.85
N TYR A 125 12.87 -3.43 4.27
CA TYR A 125 12.92 -3.07 5.68
C TYR A 125 11.68 -3.55 6.45
N ARG A 126 10.50 -3.41 5.88
CA ARG A 126 9.24 -3.86 6.49
C ARG A 126 9.22 -5.37 6.70
N VAL A 127 9.64 -6.14 5.70
CA VAL A 127 9.73 -7.61 5.79
C VAL A 127 10.75 -8.02 6.85
N TYR A 128 11.92 -7.39 6.86
CA TYR A 128 12.96 -7.60 7.88
C TYR A 128 12.45 -7.33 9.30
N ALA A 129 11.78 -6.20 9.50
CA ALA A 129 11.22 -5.83 10.80
C ALA A 129 10.15 -6.81 11.29
N LEU A 130 9.28 -7.30 10.38
CA LEU A 130 8.27 -8.30 10.69
C LEU A 130 8.90 -9.65 11.07
N LYS A 131 9.93 -10.09 10.34
CA LYS A 131 10.67 -11.33 10.64
C LYS A 131 11.35 -11.27 12.01
N ASN A 132 12.00 -10.16 12.30
CA ASN A 132 12.66 -9.93 13.59
C ASN A 132 11.67 -9.91 14.76
N LYS A 133 10.49 -9.31 14.58
CA LYS A 133 9.43 -9.29 15.58
C LYS A 133 8.87 -10.69 15.87
N ARG A 134 8.76 -11.53 14.84
CA ARG A 134 8.33 -12.94 15.01
C ARG A 134 9.37 -13.75 15.77
N LEU A 135 10.65 -13.62 15.43
CA LEU A 135 11.74 -14.30 16.12
C LEU A 135 11.84 -13.91 17.60
N LYS A 136 11.70 -12.62 17.93
CA LYS A 136 11.69 -12.15 19.32
C LYS A 136 10.51 -12.72 20.12
N ARG A 137 9.32 -12.86 19.49
CA ARG A 137 8.15 -13.46 20.15
C ARG A 137 8.35 -14.94 20.42
N SER A 138 8.88 -15.69 19.45
CA SER A 138 9.18 -17.12 19.61
C SER A 138 10.20 -17.38 20.73
N LYS A 139 11.29 -16.59 20.75
CA LYS A 139 12.30 -16.68 21.85
C LYS A 139 11.70 -16.37 23.22
N LYS A 140 10.78 -15.41 23.31
CA LYS A 140 10.13 -15.07 24.58
C LYS A 140 9.18 -16.16 25.06
N GLN A 141 8.49 -16.85 24.16
CA GLN A 141 7.65 -17.99 24.51
C GLN A 141 8.46 -19.17 25.03
N LEU A 142 9.54 -19.55 24.33
CA LEU A 142 10.44 -20.62 24.76
C LEU A 142 11.09 -20.32 26.13
N SER A 143 11.46 -19.07 26.39
CA SER A 143 12.01 -18.68 27.70
C SER A 143 10.97 -18.63 28.81
N GLY A 144 9.69 -18.44 28.48
CA GLY A 144 8.57 -18.51 29.43
C GLY A 144 8.20 -19.94 29.81
N ASP A 145 8.20 -20.86 28.86
CA ASP A 145 7.95 -22.30 29.08
C ASP A 145 9.03 -22.91 29.97
N ASN A 146 10.30 -22.65 29.70
CA ASN A 146 11.41 -23.16 30.53
C ASN A 146 11.35 -22.64 31.97
N LYS A 147 10.79 -21.45 32.24
CA LYS A 147 10.57 -20.96 33.59
C LYS A 147 9.44 -21.69 34.33
N HIS A 148 8.39 -22.08 33.61
CA HIS A 148 7.28 -22.85 34.20
C HIS A 148 7.70 -24.28 34.59
N GLU A 149 8.49 -24.97 33.76
CA GLU A 149 9.02 -26.30 34.06
C GLU A 149 9.99 -26.30 35.22
N ALA A 150 10.74 -25.21 35.42
CA ALA A 150 11.70 -25.10 36.52
C ALA A 150 11.05 -24.82 37.89
N ILE A 151 9.77 -24.49 37.96
CA ILE A 151 9.03 -24.15 39.19
C ILE A 151 8.20 -25.33 39.73
N TYR A 152 7.90 -26.32 38.89
CA TYR A 152 7.15 -27.55 39.28
C TYR A 152 8.01 -28.77 38.93
N PRO A 153 8.83 -29.28 39.87
CA PRO A 153 9.53 -30.55 39.73
C PRO A 153 8.54 -31.73 39.80
#